data_5eca76b23d4b8383a19fb58d3a1a3087
#
_entry.id   5eca76b23d4b8383a19fb58d3a1a3087
#
_cell.length_a   1.000
_cell.length_b   1.000
_cell.length_c   1.000
_cell.angle_alpha   90.00
_cell.angle_beta   90.00
_cell.angle_gamma   90.00
#
_symmetry.space_group_name_H-M   'P 1'
#
loop_
_entity.id
_entity.type
_entity.pdbx_description
1 polymer ?
#
loop_
_entity_poly.entity_id
_entity_poly.type
_entity_poly.pdbx_seq_one_letter_code
_entity_poly.pdbx_strand_id
1 'polypeptide(L)'
;MSRTALVLTLIVAATLAAAAQNVRSINVSKLGPQVGATVPDFSLVDQQGRTRTLQSVMGPKGAMIVFYRSADWCPYCKTQLLELQSQYDTLRKDGLGLVGISYDSREILAAFSRQHGITFPLLADVGSETIKRYGILNTVAEEGLGPNGNDPDVIAQVKLYVSANGANERQRGIPFPGTFIVDRAGRVKARFFEDSYTVRNTVSNIRVRLNNLSTSVAATRVESRHLDVITFPSDTSIAPGNRFSIVAQITPHSGIHVYAPGAGNYKVVELKILPSQYVRAFKPVYPKSEIYFFKPLNERVPTYQKAFTITQDVMLDGQASTRAALAKQTSMTIGGALTYQACDDRLCYDQVTLPLSWTVGLKPIVTQATVPPATN
;
A
#
# COMPACT_ATOMS: atom_id res chain seq x y z
N MET A 1 -15.39 -43.45 42.25
CA MET A 1 -15.98 -42.24 41.67
C MET A 1 -14.84 -41.40 41.08
N SER A 2 -14.59 -41.12 39.97
CA SER A 2 -14.99 -41.41 38.62
C SER A 2 -13.92 -40.79 37.73
N ARG A 3 -13.03 -41.60 37.13
CA ARG A 3 -12.00 -41.13 36.15
C ARG A 3 -12.58 -40.88 34.77
N THR A 4 -13.88 -41.09 34.59
CA THR A 4 -14.60 -40.96 33.30
C THR A 4 -15.17 -39.55 33.03
N ALA A 5 -15.26 -38.67 34.01
CA ALA A 5 -15.82 -37.32 33.80
C ALA A 5 -14.80 -36.31 33.25
N LEU A 6 -13.48 -36.58 33.34
CA LEU A 6 -12.44 -35.63 32.93
C LEU A 6 -12.08 -35.74 31.43
N VAL A 7 -12.43 -36.85 30.80
CA VAL A 7 -12.10 -37.11 29.37
C VAL A 7 -13.14 -36.49 28.43
N LEU A 8 -14.41 -36.37 28.89
CA LEU A 8 -15.47 -35.79 28.04
C LEU A 8 -15.36 -34.26 27.89
N THR A 9 -14.80 -33.56 28.89
CA THR A 9 -14.67 -32.09 28.86
C THR A 9 -13.53 -31.61 27.96
N LEU A 10 -12.51 -32.42 27.75
CA LEU A 10 -11.38 -32.10 26.85
C LEU A 10 -11.71 -32.31 25.37
N ILE A 11 -12.62 -33.20 25.02
CA ILE A 11 -13.01 -33.49 23.65
C ILE A 11 -13.94 -32.39 23.10
N VAL A 12 -14.79 -31.79 23.94
CA VAL A 12 -15.68 -30.70 23.51
C VAL A 12 -14.91 -29.38 23.28
N ALA A 13 -13.82 -29.12 24.02
CA ALA A 13 -12.98 -27.93 23.83
C ALA A 13 -12.12 -28.03 22.53
N ALA A 14 -11.75 -29.24 22.10
CA ALA A 14 -10.94 -29.43 20.88
C ALA A 14 -11.76 -29.30 19.58
N THR A 15 -13.07 -29.55 19.63
CA THR A 15 -13.95 -29.43 18.44
C THR A 15 -14.40 -28.01 18.14
N LEU A 16 -14.36 -27.11 19.11
CA LEU A 16 -14.67 -25.69 18.91
C LEU A 16 -13.51 -24.88 18.31
N ALA A 17 -12.28 -25.38 18.35
CA ALA A 17 -11.11 -24.74 17.75
C ALA A 17 -10.89 -25.08 16.26
N ALA A 18 -11.56 -26.09 15.74
CA ALA A 18 -11.39 -26.56 14.35
C ALA A 18 -12.39 -25.93 13.35
N ALA A 19 -13.32 -25.10 13.80
CA ALA A 19 -14.27 -24.37 12.95
C ALA A 19 -13.76 -22.97 12.54
N ALA A 20 -12.49 -22.65 12.79
CA ALA A 20 -11.87 -21.44 12.31
C ALA A 20 -11.34 -21.61 10.89
N GLN A 21 -12.22 -21.36 9.91
CA GLN A 21 -11.94 -20.58 8.71
C GLN A 21 -11.21 -21.25 7.56
N ASN A 22 -11.98 -21.69 6.61
CA ASN A 22 -11.64 -21.56 5.21
C ASN A 22 -12.36 -20.32 4.64
N VAL A 23 -11.97 -19.12 5.07
CA VAL A 23 -12.41 -17.90 4.37
C VAL A 23 -11.79 -17.95 2.98
N ARG A 24 -12.60 -18.05 1.98
CA ARG A 24 -12.26 -17.97 0.56
C ARG A 24 -11.53 -16.65 0.29
N SER A 25 -10.21 -16.58 0.41
CA SER A 25 -9.48 -15.33 0.20
C SER A 25 -9.21 -15.12 -1.29
N ILE A 26 -9.63 -13.98 -1.82
CA ILE A 26 -9.20 -13.55 -3.15
C ILE A 26 -7.71 -13.21 -3.09
N ASN A 27 -6.94 -13.86 -3.95
CA ASN A 27 -5.54 -13.53 -4.09
C ASN A 27 -5.37 -12.29 -4.99
N VAL A 28 -5.36 -11.11 -4.36
CA VAL A 28 -5.20 -9.83 -5.08
C VAL A 28 -3.89 -9.75 -5.88
N SER A 29 -2.88 -10.56 -5.57
CA SER A 29 -1.64 -10.61 -6.34
C SER A 29 -1.83 -11.20 -7.74
N LYS A 30 -2.92 -11.94 -7.97
CA LYS A 30 -3.25 -12.54 -9.28
C LYS A 30 -4.23 -11.72 -10.12
N LEU A 31 -4.79 -10.62 -9.58
CA LEU A 31 -5.74 -9.78 -10.30
C LEU A 31 -5.06 -9.01 -11.45
N GLY A 32 -5.70 -8.98 -12.60
CA GLY A 32 -5.31 -8.16 -13.74
C GLY A 32 -3.96 -8.49 -14.38
N PRO A 33 -3.48 -7.66 -15.32
CA PRO A 33 -2.20 -7.85 -15.99
C PRO A 33 -1.02 -7.91 -15.01
N GLN A 34 -0.15 -8.91 -15.19
CA GLN A 34 1.03 -9.12 -14.35
C GLN A 34 2.22 -8.28 -14.84
N VAL A 35 3.25 -8.11 -14.01
CA VAL A 35 4.49 -7.42 -14.39
C VAL A 35 5.08 -8.07 -15.65
N GLY A 36 5.40 -7.25 -16.66
CA GLY A 36 5.86 -7.66 -17.99
C GLY A 36 4.74 -7.86 -19.01
N ALA A 37 3.49 -8.07 -18.60
CA ALA A 37 2.36 -8.18 -19.52
C ALA A 37 1.97 -6.79 -20.08
N THR A 38 1.41 -6.76 -21.27
CA THR A 38 0.81 -5.56 -21.86
C THR A 38 -0.61 -5.38 -21.34
N VAL A 39 -0.96 -4.17 -20.92
CA VAL A 39 -2.34 -3.85 -20.49
C VAL A 39 -3.26 -3.73 -21.71
N PRO A 40 -4.57 -4.07 -21.56
CA PRO A 40 -5.55 -3.77 -22.60
C PRO A 40 -5.62 -2.25 -22.88
N ASP A 41 -5.79 -1.88 -24.15
CA ASP A 41 -6.09 -0.49 -24.51
C ASP A 41 -7.52 -0.13 -24.09
N PHE A 42 -7.78 1.17 -24.00
CA PHE A 42 -9.11 1.71 -23.72
C PHE A 42 -9.40 2.93 -24.59
N SER A 43 -10.68 3.20 -24.80
CA SER A 43 -11.19 4.42 -25.41
C SER A 43 -12.38 4.87 -24.58
N LEU A 44 -12.17 5.80 -23.65
CA LEU A 44 -13.14 6.24 -22.66
C LEU A 44 -13.27 7.76 -22.67
N VAL A 45 -14.41 8.26 -22.24
CA VAL A 45 -14.67 9.70 -22.16
C VAL A 45 -14.19 10.24 -20.80
N ASP A 46 -13.45 11.34 -20.80
CA ASP A 46 -13.04 12.01 -19.56
C ASP A 46 -14.14 12.94 -19.00
N GLN A 47 -13.93 13.46 -17.81
CA GLN A 47 -14.86 14.38 -17.13
C GLN A 47 -15.17 15.66 -17.92
N GLN A 48 -14.37 15.98 -18.94
CA GLN A 48 -14.56 17.15 -19.80
C GLN A 48 -15.22 16.78 -21.16
N GLY A 49 -15.61 15.50 -21.35
CA GLY A 49 -16.21 15.02 -22.58
C GLY A 49 -15.23 14.67 -23.71
N ARG A 50 -13.92 14.61 -23.43
CA ARG A 50 -12.91 14.25 -24.43
C ARG A 50 -12.63 12.76 -24.39
N THR A 51 -12.57 12.12 -25.55
CA THR A 51 -12.14 10.72 -25.65
C THR A 51 -10.65 10.59 -25.34
N ARG A 52 -10.33 9.64 -24.46
CA ARG A 52 -8.97 9.29 -24.05
C ARG A 52 -8.69 7.83 -24.34
N THR A 53 -7.51 7.59 -24.92
CA THR A 53 -6.95 6.24 -25.12
C THR A 53 -5.74 6.07 -24.21
N LEU A 54 -5.26 4.83 -24.05
CA LEU A 54 -4.03 4.56 -23.31
C LEU A 54 -2.86 5.44 -23.81
N GLN A 55 -2.70 5.54 -25.13
CA GLN A 55 -1.63 6.34 -25.74
C GLN A 55 -1.80 7.84 -25.41
N SER A 56 -3.03 8.37 -25.35
CA SER A 56 -3.27 9.79 -25.10
C SER A 56 -3.00 10.23 -23.66
N VAL A 57 -2.88 9.28 -22.73
CA VAL A 57 -2.59 9.56 -21.30
C VAL A 57 -1.14 9.25 -20.92
N MET A 58 -0.32 8.78 -21.87
CA MET A 58 1.08 8.47 -21.63
C MET A 58 1.92 9.73 -21.41
N GLY A 59 2.77 9.69 -20.40
CA GLY A 59 3.90 10.61 -20.25
C GLY A 59 5.15 10.09 -20.98
N PRO A 60 6.28 10.83 -20.91
CA PRO A 60 7.53 10.44 -21.55
C PRO A 60 8.07 9.06 -21.16
N LYS A 61 7.79 8.58 -19.95
CA LYS A 61 8.24 7.28 -19.44
C LYS A 61 7.12 6.26 -19.28
N GLY A 62 5.86 6.62 -19.56
CA GLY A 62 4.70 5.75 -19.40
C GLY A 62 3.58 6.40 -18.59
N ALA A 63 2.77 5.61 -17.93
CA ALA A 63 1.62 6.14 -17.17
C ALA A 63 1.38 5.40 -15.85
N MET A 64 0.76 6.11 -14.91
CA MET A 64 0.08 5.56 -13.74
C MET A 64 -1.41 5.48 -14.06
N ILE A 65 -1.95 4.27 -14.07
CA ILE A 65 -3.35 3.97 -14.31
C ILE A 65 -3.96 3.53 -12.99
N VAL A 66 -4.91 4.30 -12.48
CA VAL A 66 -5.54 4.06 -11.18
C VAL A 66 -6.98 3.66 -11.36
N PHE A 67 -7.31 2.42 -10.99
CA PHE A 67 -8.69 1.95 -10.90
C PHE A 67 -9.21 2.16 -9.49
N TYR A 68 -10.36 2.81 -9.37
CA TYR A 68 -10.99 3.11 -8.10
C TYR A 68 -12.51 2.84 -8.17
N ARG A 69 -13.14 2.63 -7.02
CA ARG A 69 -14.54 2.19 -6.97
C ARG A 69 -15.51 3.27 -7.42
N SER A 70 -15.43 4.47 -6.82
CA SER A 70 -16.32 5.59 -7.17
C SER A 70 -15.79 6.92 -6.61
N ALA A 71 -15.94 7.98 -7.40
CA ALA A 71 -15.78 9.37 -6.99
C ALA A 71 -17.04 9.93 -6.29
N ASP A 72 -18.17 9.24 -6.35
CA ASP A 72 -19.43 9.62 -5.69
C ASP A 72 -19.42 9.21 -4.22
N TRP A 73 -19.52 7.93 -3.95
CA TRP A 73 -19.82 7.39 -2.63
C TRP A 73 -18.63 6.80 -1.87
N CYS A 74 -17.45 6.59 -2.51
CA CYS A 74 -16.33 5.91 -1.88
C CYS A 74 -15.36 6.91 -1.21
N PRO A 75 -15.37 7.07 0.13
CA PRO A 75 -14.54 8.07 0.81
C PRO A 75 -13.04 7.84 0.63
N TYR A 76 -12.58 6.59 0.65
CA TYR A 76 -11.16 6.25 0.42
C TYR A 76 -10.72 6.56 -1.02
N CYS A 77 -11.62 6.37 -1.99
CA CYS A 77 -11.35 6.69 -3.39
C CYS A 77 -11.23 8.20 -3.59
N LYS A 78 -12.17 8.98 -3.03
CA LYS A 78 -12.12 10.45 -3.07
C LYS A 78 -10.84 10.99 -2.43
N THR A 79 -10.48 10.47 -1.26
CA THR A 79 -9.22 10.83 -0.58
C THR A 79 -7.99 10.50 -1.44
N GLN A 80 -7.97 9.33 -2.09
CA GLN A 80 -6.90 8.96 -3.03
C GLN A 80 -6.83 9.91 -4.22
N LEU A 81 -7.96 10.29 -4.81
CA LEU A 81 -8.00 11.21 -5.95
C LEU A 81 -7.47 12.60 -5.59
N LEU A 82 -7.74 13.08 -4.38
CA LEU A 82 -7.18 14.34 -3.89
C LEU A 82 -5.67 14.24 -3.65
N GLU A 83 -5.22 13.12 -3.12
CA GLU A 83 -3.79 12.86 -2.93
C GLU A 83 -3.08 12.79 -4.29
N LEU A 84 -3.63 12.07 -5.26
CA LEU A 84 -3.13 12.04 -6.64
C LEU A 84 -3.06 13.43 -7.27
N GLN A 85 -4.06 14.29 -7.06
CA GLN A 85 -4.05 15.67 -7.54
C GLN A 85 -2.92 16.47 -6.90
N SER A 86 -2.70 16.32 -5.60
CA SER A 86 -1.60 17.02 -4.90
C SER A 86 -0.22 16.58 -5.39
N GLN A 87 -0.10 15.37 -5.93
CA GLN A 87 1.15 14.78 -6.44
C GLN A 87 1.25 14.80 -7.98
N TYR A 88 0.28 15.38 -8.66
CA TYR A 88 0.20 15.30 -10.13
C TYR A 88 1.42 15.91 -10.82
N ASP A 89 1.88 17.07 -10.36
CA ASP A 89 3.10 17.71 -10.92
C ASP A 89 4.37 16.90 -10.62
N THR A 90 4.42 16.22 -9.47
CA THR A 90 5.52 15.31 -9.14
C THR A 90 5.57 14.12 -10.10
N LEU A 91 4.43 13.50 -10.37
CA LEU A 91 4.34 12.40 -11.35
C LEU A 91 4.71 12.85 -12.77
N ARG A 92 4.30 14.04 -13.18
CA ARG A 92 4.68 14.63 -14.48
C ARG A 92 6.19 14.87 -14.57
N LYS A 93 6.83 15.39 -13.51
CA LYS A 93 8.29 15.55 -13.43
C LYS A 93 9.01 14.19 -13.48
N ASP A 94 8.43 13.16 -12.88
CA ASP A 94 8.94 11.78 -12.99
C ASP A 94 8.77 11.20 -14.41
N GLY A 95 8.04 11.89 -15.28
CA GLY A 95 7.78 11.49 -16.68
C GLY A 95 6.58 10.55 -16.85
N LEU A 96 5.73 10.44 -15.84
CA LEU A 96 4.52 9.60 -15.88
C LEU A 96 3.28 10.44 -16.21
N GLY A 97 2.47 9.94 -17.13
CA GLY A 97 1.07 10.36 -17.23
C GLY A 97 0.26 9.81 -16.04
N LEU A 98 -0.90 10.41 -15.77
CA LEU A 98 -1.81 9.96 -14.72
C LEU A 98 -3.23 9.88 -15.27
N VAL A 99 -3.93 8.80 -14.95
CA VAL A 99 -5.35 8.63 -15.29
C VAL A 99 -6.06 7.84 -14.19
N GLY A 100 -7.27 8.26 -13.84
CA GLY A 100 -8.17 7.53 -12.97
C GLY A 100 -9.32 6.92 -13.77
N ILE A 101 -9.71 5.68 -13.49
CA ILE A 101 -10.79 4.95 -14.18
C ILE A 101 -11.75 4.39 -13.14
N SER A 102 -13.05 4.66 -13.33
CA SER A 102 -14.13 4.07 -12.54
C SER A 102 -15.37 3.84 -13.40
N TYR A 103 -16.33 3.13 -12.87
CA TYR A 103 -17.64 2.89 -13.52
C TYR A 103 -18.59 4.10 -13.46
N ASP A 104 -18.18 5.18 -12.74
CA ASP A 104 -18.99 6.38 -12.60
C ASP A 104 -19.32 7.02 -13.95
N SER A 105 -20.47 7.69 -14.02
CA SER A 105 -20.82 8.46 -15.21
C SER A 105 -19.94 9.72 -15.35
N ARG A 106 -19.87 10.24 -16.57
CA ARG A 106 -19.15 11.49 -16.87
C ARG A 106 -19.63 12.65 -15.99
N GLU A 107 -20.93 12.73 -15.72
CA GLU A 107 -21.56 13.79 -14.92
C GLU A 107 -21.04 13.78 -13.48
N ILE A 108 -20.95 12.59 -12.85
CA ILE A 108 -20.36 12.39 -11.52
C ILE A 108 -18.89 12.82 -11.53
N LEU A 109 -18.10 12.35 -12.50
CA LEU A 109 -16.69 12.68 -12.61
C LEU A 109 -16.46 14.18 -12.84
N ALA A 110 -17.31 14.83 -13.64
CA ALA A 110 -17.28 16.26 -13.87
C ALA A 110 -17.64 17.06 -12.60
N ALA A 111 -18.64 16.62 -11.86
CA ALA A 111 -19.03 17.23 -10.59
C ALA A 111 -17.91 17.14 -9.56
N PHE A 112 -17.36 15.94 -9.37
CA PHE A 112 -16.24 15.70 -8.45
C PHE A 112 -15.00 16.53 -8.83
N SER A 113 -14.66 16.56 -10.13
CA SER A 113 -13.50 17.34 -10.61
C SER A 113 -13.66 18.83 -10.34
N ARG A 114 -14.85 19.40 -10.57
CA ARG A 114 -15.11 20.82 -10.25
C ARG A 114 -15.06 21.09 -8.75
N GLN A 115 -15.70 20.23 -7.95
CA GLN A 115 -15.77 20.40 -6.49
C GLN A 115 -14.40 20.36 -5.83
N HIS A 116 -13.46 19.59 -6.39
CA HIS A 116 -12.16 19.31 -5.77
C HIS A 116 -10.95 19.77 -6.59
N GLY A 117 -11.16 20.46 -7.72
CA GLY A 117 -10.07 20.98 -8.54
C GLY A 117 -9.21 19.87 -9.20
N ILE A 118 -9.80 18.74 -9.57
CA ILE A 118 -9.07 17.64 -10.22
C ILE A 118 -8.79 18.03 -11.69
N THR A 119 -7.52 18.04 -12.07
CA THR A 119 -7.06 18.44 -13.41
C THR A 119 -6.56 17.28 -14.28
N PHE A 120 -6.18 16.16 -13.69
CA PHE A 120 -5.83 14.96 -14.46
C PHE A 120 -7.09 14.22 -14.95
N PRO A 121 -6.99 13.42 -16.03
CA PRO A 121 -8.13 12.72 -16.60
C PRO A 121 -8.76 11.71 -15.63
N LEU A 122 -10.09 11.83 -15.43
CA LEU A 122 -10.94 10.82 -14.79
C LEU A 122 -11.84 10.24 -15.88
N LEU A 123 -11.77 8.94 -16.11
CA LEU A 123 -12.45 8.27 -17.24
C LEU A 123 -13.68 7.50 -16.76
N ALA A 124 -14.78 7.68 -17.50
CA ALA A 124 -16.05 7.02 -17.27
C ALA A 124 -16.10 5.67 -18.01
N ASP A 125 -15.93 4.57 -17.29
CA ASP A 125 -16.11 3.19 -17.80
C ASP A 125 -17.52 2.68 -17.45
N VAL A 126 -18.55 3.39 -17.91
CA VAL A 126 -19.94 3.02 -17.68
C VAL A 126 -20.21 1.63 -18.24
N GLY A 127 -20.72 0.71 -17.38
CA GLY A 127 -20.89 -0.71 -17.74
C GLY A 127 -19.65 -1.56 -17.47
N SER A 128 -18.52 -0.96 -17.06
CA SER A 128 -17.32 -1.65 -16.56
C SER A 128 -16.62 -2.53 -17.60
N GLU A 129 -16.71 -2.23 -18.88
CA GLU A 129 -16.11 -3.04 -19.95
C GLU A 129 -14.58 -3.01 -19.92
N THR A 130 -13.99 -1.87 -19.62
CA THR A 130 -12.53 -1.77 -19.44
C THR A 130 -12.09 -2.47 -18.16
N ILE A 131 -12.82 -2.28 -17.07
CA ILE A 131 -12.57 -2.98 -15.79
C ILE A 131 -12.60 -4.50 -15.98
N LYS A 132 -13.57 -5.03 -16.73
CA LYS A 132 -13.68 -6.47 -17.07
C LYS A 132 -12.51 -6.94 -17.92
N ARG A 133 -12.13 -6.19 -18.98
CA ARG A 133 -10.97 -6.53 -19.84
C ARG A 133 -9.65 -6.54 -19.09
N TYR A 134 -9.50 -5.68 -18.07
CA TYR A 134 -8.35 -5.69 -17.18
C TYR A 134 -8.39 -6.85 -16.16
N GLY A 135 -9.48 -7.64 -16.10
CA GLY A 135 -9.60 -8.76 -15.16
C GLY A 135 -9.59 -8.35 -13.69
N ILE A 136 -10.15 -7.17 -13.40
CA ILE A 136 -10.18 -6.59 -12.05
C ILE A 136 -11.59 -6.23 -11.57
N LEU A 137 -12.62 -6.73 -12.26
CA LEU A 137 -14.00 -6.60 -11.78
C LEU A 137 -14.11 -7.23 -10.39
N ASN A 138 -14.74 -6.51 -9.45
CA ASN A 138 -14.90 -6.99 -8.09
C ASN A 138 -16.04 -8.02 -8.00
N THR A 139 -15.71 -9.28 -8.26
CA THR A 139 -16.64 -10.39 -8.23
C THR A 139 -17.25 -10.65 -6.85
N VAL A 140 -16.61 -10.17 -5.77
CA VAL A 140 -17.15 -10.27 -4.40
C VAL A 140 -18.41 -9.40 -4.26
N ALA A 141 -18.43 -8.22 -4.90
CA ALA A 141 -19.64 -7.39 -4.91
C ALA A 141 -20.80 -8.10 -5.62
N GLU A 142 -20.53 -8.71 -6.78
CA GLU A 142 -21.53 -9.48 -7.53
C GLU A 142 -22.04 -10.68 -6.74
N GLU A 143 -21.14 -11.43 -6.10
CA GLU A 143 -21.50 -12.57 -5.25
C GLU A 143 -22.29 -12.14 -4.02
N GLY A 144 -21.95 -11.04 -3.38
CA GLY A 144 -22.67 -10.48 -2.23
C GLY A 144 -24.08 -9.97 -2.57
N LEU A 145 -24.34 -9.64 -3.85
CA LEU A 145 -25.65 -9.26 -4.37
C LEU A 145 -26.43 -10.46 -4.94
N GLY A 146 -25.78 -11.62 -5.04
CA GLY A 146 -26.33 -12.84 -5.60
C GLY A 146 -27.06 -13.72 -4.58
N PRO A 147 -27.53 -14.91 -4.99
CA PRO A 147 -28.28 -15.84 -4.13
C PRO A 147 -27.48 -16.32 -2.91
N ASN A 148 -26.16 -16.32 -2.99
CA ASN A 148 -25.27 -16.74 -1.89
C ASN A 148 -24.84 -15.58 -0.97
N GLY A 149 -25.45 -14.40 -1.09
CA GLY A 149 -25.08 -13.21 -0.31
C GLY A 149 -25.23 -13.34 1.20
N ASN A 150 -26.00 -14.31 1.67
CA ASN A 150 -26.16 -14.65 3.09
C ASN A 150 -25.16 -15.71 3.61
N ASP A 151 -24.29 -16.26 2.76
CA ASP A 151 -23.27 -17.18 3.17
C ASP A 151 -22.23 -16.47 4.08
N PRO A 152 -21.86 -17.03 5.25
CA PRO A 152 -20.90 -16.41 6.16
C PRO A 152 -19.55 -16.07 5.52
N ASP A 153 -19.05 -16.91 4.60
CA ASP A 153 -17.79 -16.68 3.89
C ASP A 153 -17.92 -15.52 2.89
N VAL A 154 -19.07 -15.41 2.20
CA VAL A 154 -19.37 -14.29 1.31
C VAL A 154 -19.48 -12.99 2.12
N ILE A 155 -20.19 -13.01 3.26
CA ILE A 155 -20.27 -11.83 4.16
C ILE A 155 -18.89 -11.38 4.64
N ALA A 156 -18.01 -12.33 5.01
CA ALA A 156 -16.65 -12.01 5.43
C ALA A 156 -15.84 -11.33 4.31
N GLN A 157 -15.96 -11.83 3.08
CA GLN A 157 -15.31 -11.23 1.90
C GLN A 157 -15.87 -9.85 1.57
N VAL A 158 -17.20 -9.67 1.64
CA VAL A 158 -17.84 -8.37 1.43
C VAL A 158 -17.28 -7.33 2.40
N LYS A 159 -17.12 -7.68 3.67
CA LYS A 159 -16.51 -6.79 4.68
C LYS A 159 -15.06 -6.42 4.34
N LEU A 160 -14.32 -7.33 3.72
CA LEU A 160 -12.91 -7.12 3.38
C LEU A 160 -12.72 -6.31 2.09
N TYR A 161 -13.47 -6.61 1.04
CA TYR A 161 -13.21 -6.07 -0.31
C TYR A 161 -14.22 -5.03 -0.79
N VAL A 162 -15.42 -4.97 -0.19
CA VAL A 162 -16.50 -4.13 -0.68
C VAL A 162 -16.92 -3.08 0.35
N SER A 163 -17.55 -3.50 1.43
CA SER A 163 -18.05 -2.63 2.47
C SER A 163 -18.29 -3.41 3.76
N ALA A 164 -17.99 -2.81 4.90
CA ALA A 164 -18.32 -3.38 6.20
C ALA A 164 -19.84 -3.50 6.44
N ASN A 165 -20.65 -2.71 5.71
CA ASN A 165 -22.11 -2.68 5.84
C ASN A 165 -22.85 -3.60 4.85
N GLY A 166 -22.09 -4.43 4.11
CA GLY A 166 -22.66 -5.34 3.09
C GLY A 166 -22.58 -4.79 1.67
N ALA A 167 -22.86 -5.66 0.69
CA ALA A 167 -22.97 -5.28 -0.71
C ALA A 167 -24.32 -4.57 -0.98
N ASN A 168 -24.32 -3.64 -1.93
CA ASN A 168 -25.54 -2.97 -2.42
C ASN A 168 -25.42 -2.67 -3.92
N GLU A 169 -26.52 -2.33 -4.59
CA GLU A 169 -26.57 -2.14 -6.05
C GLU A 169 -25.57 -1.11 -6.58
N ARG A 170 -25.20 -0.10 -5.78
CA ARG A 170 -24.15 0.86 -6.17
C ARG A 170 -22.76 0.24 -6.30
N GLN A 171 -22.57 -0.98 -5.82
CA GLN A 171 -21.28 -1.68 -5.87
C GLN A 171 -21.21 -2.68 -7.02
N ARG A 172 -22.29 -2.82 -7.81
CA ARG A 172 -22.28 -3.63 -9.03
C ARG A 172 -21.39 -2.97 -10.10
N GLY A 173 -20.47 -3.75 -10.66
CA GLY A 173 -19.54 -3.26 -11.70
C GLY A 173 -18.29 -2.53 -11.18
N ILE A 174 -18.10 -2.39 -9.87
CA ILE A 174 -16.87 -1.76 -9.33
C ILE A 174 -15.63 -2.61 -9.62
N PRO A 175 -14.43 -1.99 -9.76
CA PRO A 175 -13.18 -2.71 -9.76
C PRO A 175 -12.73 -3.10 -8.35
N PHE A 176 -11.87 -4.10 -8.23
CA PHE A 176 -10.89 -4.12 -7.15
C PHE A 176 -10.00 -2.89 -7.30
N PRO A 177 -9.87 -2.03 -6.24
CA PRO A 177 -9.04 -0.85 -6.37
C PRO A 177 -7.58 -1.23 -6.59
N GLY A 178 -6.95 -0.65 -7.59
CA GLY A 178 -5.58 -0.99 -7.93
C GLY A 178 -4.91 0.05 -8.81
N THR A 179 -3.59 0.02 -8.81
CA THR A 179 -2.77 0.92 -9.60
C THR A 179 -1.79 0.10 -10.46
N PHE A 180 -1.71 0.43 -11.74
CA PHE A 180 -0.70 -0.07 -12.65
C PHE A 180 0.26 1.06 -13.02
N ILE A 181 1.56 0.77 -12.99
CA ILE A 181 2.58 1.60 -13.62
C ILE A 181 2.98 0.90 -14.90
N VAL A 182 2.79 1.55 -16.03
CA VAL A 182 3.12 0.99 -17.34
C VAL A 182 4.19 1.83 -18.04
N ASP A 183 5.02 1.18 -18.86
CA ASP A 183 5.93 1.90 -19.75
C ASP A 183 5.20 2.41 -21.03
N ARG A 184 5.93 3.09 -21.91
CA ARG A 184 5.37 3.64 -23.15
C ARG A 184 4.78 2.60 -24.12
N ALA A 185 5.20 1.34 -24.01
CA ALA A 185 4.64 0.23 -24.77
C ALA A 185 3.42 -0.42 -24.09
N GLY A 186 2.93 0.16 -22.99
CA GLY A 186 1.82 -0.40 -22.22
C GLY A 186 2.20 -1.63 -21.41
N ARG A 187 3.49 -1.94 -21.21
CA ARG A 187 3.92 -3.08 -20.39
C ARG A 187 3.93 -2.70 -18.92
N VAL A 188 3.32 -3.54 -18.07
CA VAL A 188 3.29 -3.36 -16.62
C VAL A 188 4.69 -3.42 -16.04
N LYS A 189 5.13 -2.36 -15.39
CA LYS A 189 6.41 -2.26 -14.65
C LYS A 189 6.22 -2.53 -13.16
N ALA A 190 5.07 -2.11 -12.63
CA ALA A 190 4.68 -2.38 -11.25
C ALA A 190 3.16 -2.36 -11.14
N ARG A 191 2.66 -2.99 -10.09
CA ARG A 191 1.24 -3.05 -9.78
C ARG A 191 1.03 -3.04 -8.27
N PHE A 192 -0.05 -2.39 -7.83
CA PHE A 192 -0.37 -2.17 -6.42
C PHE A 192 -1.84 -2.49 -6.19
N PHE A 193 -2.10 -3.60 -5.53
CA PHE A 193 -3.41 -4.03 -5.11
C PHE A 193 -3.36 -4.40 -3.64
N GLU A 194 -4.40 -4.08 -2.88
CA GLU A 194 -4.49 -4.34 -1.47
C GLU A 194 -5.64 -5.30 -1.15
N ASP A 195 -5.48 -6.05 -0.08
CA ASP A 195 -6.46 -7.04 0.38
C ASP A 195 -7.63 -6.44 1.18
N SER A 196 -7.75 -5.11 1.20
CA SER A 196 -8.85 -4.38 1.84
C SER A 196 -9.29 -3.19 1.00
N TYR A 197 -10.61 -3.00 0.91
CA TYR A 197 -11.20 -1.87 0.19
C TYR A 197 -10.87 -0.50 0.81
N THR A 198 -10.39 -0.46 2.03
CA THR A 198 -10.03 0.79 2.72
C THR A 198 -8.61 1.25 2.42
N VAL A 199 -7.74 0.35 1.94
CA VAL A 199 -6.31 0.62 1.82
C VAL A 199 -5.96 1.23 0.46
N ARG A 200 -5.07 2.23 0.49
CA ARG A 200 -4.51 2.87 -0.71
C ARG A 200 -3.02 3.15 -0.50
N ASN A 201 -2.22 2.72 -1.46
CA ASN A 201 -0.82 3.14 -1.53
C ASN A 201 -0.75 4.62 -1.88
N THR A 202 0.02 5.40 -1.13
CA THR A 202 0.29 6.80 -1.49
C THR A 202 1.19 6.85 -2.73
N VAL A 203 1.19 7.97 -3.44
CA VAL A 203 2.12 8.20 -4.56
C VAL A 203 3.57 8.11 -4.08
N SER A 204 3.86 8.67 -2.91
CA SER A 204 5.20 8.61 -2.32
C SER A 204 5.63 7.18 -1.99
N ASN A 205 4.74 6.34 -1.44
CA ASN A 205 5.01 4.91 -1.25
C ASN A 205 5.30 4.20 -2.57
N ILE A 206 4.49 4.46 -3.61
CA ILE A 206 4.71 3.89 -4.94
C ILE A 206 6.08 4.32 -5.48
N ARG A 207 6.46 5.60 -5.35
CA ARG A 207 7.77 6.12 -5.78
C ARG A 207 8.93 5.43 -5.04
N VAL A 208 8.82 5.27 -3.72
CA VAL A 208 9.81 4.51 -2.91
C VAL A 208 9.98 3.09 -3.47
N ARG A 209 8.89 2.40 -3.72
CA ARG A 209 8.91 1.02 -4.24
C ARG A 209 9.42 0.90 -5.68
N LEU A 210 9.40 2.01 -6.44
CA LEU A 210 10.02 2.12 -7.77
C LEU A 210 11.48 2.59 -7.72
N ASN A 211 12.09 2.64 -6.53
CA ASN A 211 13.44 3.17 -6.30
C ASN A 211 13.61 4.65 -6.70
N ASN A 212 12.52 5.40 -6.76
CA ASN A 212 12.53 6.84 -7.02
C ASN A 212 12.46 7.60 -5.69
N LEU A 213 13.50 7.45 -4.88
CA LEU A 213 13.62 8.08 -3.56
C LEU A 213 14.00 9.54 -3.73
N SER A 214 13.23 10.44 -3.11
CA SER A 214 13.66 11.78 -2.79
C SER A 214 13.70 11.90 -1.25
N THR A 215 14.79 12.46 -0.72
CA THR A 215 14.90 12.72 0.72
C THR A 215 13.77 13.65 1.14
N SER A 216 12.98 13.23 2.13
CA SER A 216 11.90 14.05 2.67
C SER A 216 12.45 15.21 3.50
N VAL A 217 11.73 16.34 3.52
CA VAL A 217 11.99 17.45 4.46
C VAL A 217 11.83 17.05 5.94
N ALA A 218 11.18 15.92 6.22
CA ALA A 218 11.02 15.35 7.56
C ALA A 218 12.12 14.34 7.92
N ALA A 219 13.28 14.37 7.25
CA ALA A 219 14.37 13.46 7.53
C ALA A 219 15.03 13.78 8.88
N THR A 220 15.22 12.74 9.69
CA THR A 220 15.96 12.77 10.94
C THR A 220 17.31 12.09 10.75
N ARG A 221 18.39 12.71 11.21
CA ARG A 221 19.72 12.11 11.27
C ARG A 221 19.97 11.56 12.66
N VAL A 222 20.41 10.31 12.70
CA VAL A 222 20.84 9.63 13.93
C VAL A 222 22.27 9.15 13.71
N GLU A 223 23.18 9.66 14.51
CA GLU A 223 24.58 9.26 14.49
C GLU A 223 24.82 8.17 15.53
N SER A 224 25.64 7.21 15.21
CA SER A 224 26.06 6.18 16.15
C SER A 224 27.56 5.90 15.99
N ARG A 225 28.12 5.07 16.88
CA ARG A 225 29.56 4.78 16.89
C ARG A 225 30.10 4.19 15.59
N HIS A 226 29.27 3.44 14.85
CA HIS A 226 29.74 2.62 13.72
C HIS A 226 29.06 2.96 12.39
N LEU A 227 27.96 3.71 12.44
CA LEU A 227 27.20 4.07 11.24
C LEU A 227 26.36 5.34 11.45
N ASP A 228 26.03 5.99 10.35
CA ASP A 228 25.07 7.09 10.29
C ASP A 228 23.75 6.60 9.72
N VAL A 229 22.66 7.11 10.23
CA VAL A 229 21.30 6.82 9.73
C VAL A 229 20.59 8.12 9.38
N ILE A 230 20.03 8.18 8.17
CA ILE A 230 19.03 9.20 7.79
C ILE A 230 17.71 8.46 7.63
N THR A 231 16.71 8.84 8.40
CA THR A 231 15.40 8.16 8.38
C THR A 231 14.26 9.14 8.27
N PHE A 232 13.21 8.75 7.52
CA PHE A 232 12.05 9.58 7.27
C PHE A 232 10.83 8.73 6.82
N PRO A 233 9.61 9.21 7.04
CA PRO A 233 8.43 8.67 6.39
C PRO A 233 8.36 9.18 4.94
N SER A 234 7.86 8.38 4.02
CA SER A 234 7.67 8.79 2.61
C SER A 234 6.69 9.96 2.46
N ASP A 235 5.80 10.11 3.41
CA ASP A 235 4.73 11.11 3.44
C ASP A 235 4.79 11.94 4.72
N THR A 236 4.66 13.25 4.60
CA THR A 236 4.59 14.17 5.75
C THR A 236 3.22 14.19 6.40
N SER A 237 2.18 13.76 5.68
CA SER A 237 0.82 13.64 6.19
C SER A 237 0.05 12.55 5.46
N ILE A 238 -0.78 11.82 6.20
CA ILE A 238 -1.51 10.63 5.78
C ILE A 238 -2.97 10.69 6.23
N ALA A 239 -3.83 9.94 5.53
CA ALA A 239 -5.21 9.70 5.94
C ALA A 239 -5.40 8.24 6.39
N PRO A 240 -6.43 7.93 7.20
CA PRO A 240 -6.81 6.55 7.48
C PRO A 240 -7.01 5.74 6.20
N GLY A 241 -6.40 4.55 6.15
CA GLY A 241 -6.34 3.70 4.97
C GLY A 241 -5.11 3.93 4.08
N ASN A 242 -4.28 4.93 4.32
CA ASN A 242 -3.05 5.11 3.56
C ASN A 242 -1.97 4.09 3.95
N ARG A 243 -1.37 3.49 2.94
CA ARG A 243 -0.12 2.73 3.03
C ARG A 243 1.01 3.61 2.53
N PHE A 244 2.04 3.77 3.36
CA PHE A 244 3.20 4.60 3.10
C PHE A 244 4.47 3.90 3.59
N SER A 245 5.65 4.43 3.29
CA SER A 245 6.93 3.79 3.63
C SER A 245 7.66 4.55 4.73
N ILE A 246 8.30 3.81 5.61
CA ILE A 246 9.41 4.29 6.44
C ILE A 246 10.70 3.93 5.71
N VAL A 247 11.59 4.90 5.58
CA VAL A 247 12.88 4.78 4.89
C VAL A 247 14.00 4.96 5.90
N ALA A 248 14.98 4.08 5.88
CA ALA A 248 16.21 4.21 6.63
C ALA A 248 17.40 4.07 5.65
N GLN A 249 18.11 5.17 5.42
CA GLN A 249 19.36 5.23 4.67
C GLN A 249 20.49 5.09 5.68
N ILE A 250 21.30 4.07 5.54
CA ILE A 250 22.33 3.65 6.52
C ILE A 250 23.68 3.69 5.84
N THR A 251 24.64 4.36 6.47
CA THR A 251 26.00 4.48 5.97
C THR A 251 26.97 3.94 7.03
N PRO A 252 27.51 2.72 6.87
CA PRO A 252 28.59 2.23 7.72
C PRO A 252 29.83 3.13 7.62
N HIS A 253 30.51 3.36 8.74
CA HIS A 253 31.76 4.09 8.75
C HIS A 253 32.88 3.30 8.03
N SER A 254 33.96 3.96 7.68
CA SER A 254 35.08 3.33 6.98
C SER A 254 35.63 2.09 7.73
N GLY A 255 35.78 0.98 7.03
CA GLY A 255 36.25 -0.30 7.59
C GLY A 255 35.19 -1.09 8.36
N ILE A 256 33.98 -0.56 8.49
CA ILE A 256 32.85 -1.22 9.17
C ILE A 256 31.96 -1.92 8.18
N HIS A 257 31.48 -3.10 8.58
CA HIS A 257 30.36 -3.78 7.91
C HIS A 257 29.29 -4.19 8.92
N VAL A 258 28.07 -4.36 8.43
CA VAL A 258 26.94 -4.93 9.18
C VAL A 258 26.37 -6.13 8.43
N TYR A 259 25.88 -7.12 9.16
CA TYR A 259 25.36 -8.34 8.57
C TYR A 259 24.00 -8.12 7.94
N ALA A 260 23.84 -8.64 6.72
CA ALA A 260 22.58 -8.63 5.98
C ALA A 260 21.72 -9.87 6.31
N PRO A 261 20.41 -9.86 6.02
CA PRO A 261 19.57 -11.03 6.10
C PRO A 261 20.18 -12.24 5.36
N GLY A 262 20.16 -13.41 5.99
CA GLY A 262 20.80 -14.63 5.48
C GLY A 262 22.22 -14.88 6.01
N ALA A 263 22.72 -14.06 6.93
CA ALA A 263 24.04 -14.22 7.52
C ALA A 263 24.13 -15.33 8.60
N GLY A 264 23.25 -16.33 8.58
CA GLY A 264 23.29 -17.47 9.48
C GLY A 264 23.14 -17.07 10.95
N ASN A 265 24.15 -17.40 11.77
CA ASN A 265 24.14 -17.16 13.23
C ASN A 265 24.50 -15.72 13.65
N TYR A 266 24.83 -14.84 12.70
CA TYR A 266 25.19 -13.47 12.99
C TYR A 266 23.97 -12.58 13.26
N LYS A 267 24.16 -11.50 14.00
CA LYS A 267 23.11 -10.52 14.28
C LYS A 267 22.95 -9.58 13.08
N VAL A 268 21.91 -9.84 12.29
CA VAL A 268 21.60 -9.05 11.09
C VAL A 268 21.07 -7.67 11.44
N VAL A 269 21.28 -6.69 10.53
CA VAL A 269 20.66 -5.38 10.66
C VAL A 269 19.14 -5.51 10.51
N GLU A 270 18.39 -4.92 11.43
CA GLU A 270 16.92 -5.02 11.45
C GLU A 270 16.28 -3.64 11.70
N LEU A 271 15.42 -3.22 10.78
CA LEU A 271 14.49 -2.11 11.01
C LEU A 271 13.17 -2.69 11.52
N LYS A 272 12.74 -2.25 12.69
CA LYS A 272 11.51 -2.72 13.34
C LYS A 272 10.61 -1.56 13.72
N ILE A 273 9.34 -1.62 13.30
CA ILE A 273 8.28 -0.72 13.75
C ILE A 273 7.69 -1.30 15.04
N LEU A 274 7.55 -0.47 16.05
CA LEU A 274 6.96 -0.88 17.34
C LEU A 274 5.45 -1.12 17.18
N PRO A 275 4.87 -2.05 17.94
CA PRO A 275 3.45 -2.33 17.91
C PRO A 275 2.61 -1.08 18.17
N SER A 276 1.56 -0.89 17.39
CA SER A 276 0.57 0.18 17.53
C SER A 276 -0.82 -0.35 17.20
N GLN A 277 -1.83 0.08 17.91
CA GLN A 277 -3.22 -0.32 17.62
C GLN A 277 -3.77 0.30 16.33
N TYR A 278 -3.12 1.36 15.80
CA TYR A 278 -3.59 2.08 14.62
C TYR A 278 -2.71 1.85 13.39
N VAL A 279 -1.53 1.26 13.56
CA VAL A 279 -0.55 1.09 12.50
C VAL A 279 -0.19 -0.37 12.34
N ARG A 280 -0.41 -0.89 11.14
CA ARG A 280 0.06 -2.22 10.72
C ARG A 280 1.40 -2.04 10.00
N ALA A 281 2.44 -2.71 10.47
CA ALA A 281 3.72 -2.80 9.79
C ALA A 281 3.78 -4.02 8.88
N PHE A 282 4.42 -3.87 7.73
CA PHE A 282 4.73 -4.95 6.80
C PHE A 282 6.19 -5.40 6.98
N LYS A 283 6.59 -6.47 6.28
CA LYS A 283 7.98 -6.92 6.32
C LYS A 283 8.91 -5.86 5.72
N PRO A 284 10.07 -5.61 6.33
CA PRO A 284 11.06 -4.71 5.77
C PRO A 284 11.61 -5.27 4.46
N VAL A 285 11.99 -4.38 3.54
CA VAL A 285 12.63 -4.68 2.27
C VAL A 285 14.08 -4.26 2.35
N TYR A 286 14.96 -5.21 2.09
CA TYR A 286 16.41 -5.03 2.11
C TYR A 286 16.97 -4.99 0.69
N PRO A 287 18.00 -4.18 0.42
CA PRO A 287 18.70 -4.21 -0.87
C PRO A 287 19.56 -5.48 -0.97
N LYS A 288 20.06 -5.74 -2.16
CA LYS A 288 21.02 -6.82 -2.38
C LYS A 288 22.28 -6.57 -1.56
N SER A 289 22.71 -7.57 -0.79
CA SER A 289 23.95 -7.57 -0.01
C SER A 289 25.16 -7.96 -0.85
N GLU A 290 26.35 -7.62 -0.34
CA GLU A 290 27.63 -8.10 -0.85
C GLU A 290 28.08 -9.31 -0.01
N ILE A 291 28.88 -10.20 -0.61
CA ILE A 291 29.48 -11.33 0.13
C ILE A 291 30.84 -10.88 0.66
N TYR A 292 30.96 -10.81 1.96
CA TYR A 292 32.20 -10.56 2.66
C TYR A 292 32.91 -11.89 2.98
N PHE A 293 34.19 -11.98 2.71
CA PHE A 293 35.01 -13.13 3.06
C PHE A 293 35.79 -12.85 4.32
N PHE A 294 35.34 -13.44 5.43
CA PHE A 294 36.01 -13.34 6.72
C PHE A 294 37.13 -14.39 6.82
N LYS A 295 38.34 -13.98 6.50
CA LYS A 295 39.52 -14.87 6.42
C LYS A 295 39.78 -15.67 7.69
N PRO A 296 39.71 -15.09 8.93
CA PRO A 296 40.02 -15.84 10.14
C PRO A 296 39.21 -17.09 10.36
N LEU A 297 37.94 -17.11 9.93
CA LEU A 297 37.03 -18.25 10.04
C LEU A 297 36.78 -18.95 8.70
N ASN A 298 37.42 -18.51 7.61
CA ASN A 298 37.18 -19.01 6.24
C ASN A 298 35.69 -19.00 5.85
N GLU A 299 34.93 -17.96 6.26
CA GLU A 299 33.51 -17.84 6.07
C GLU A 299 33.17 -16.80 5.01
N ARG A 300 32.08 -17.05 4.26
CA ARG A 300 31.47 -16.13 3.30
C ARG A 300 30.10 -15.72 3.80
N VAL A 301 29.94 -14.43 4.13
CA VAL A 301 28.77 -13.91 4.84
C VAL A 301 28.16 -12.73 4.09
N PRO A 302 26.83 -12.65 3.91
CA PRO A 302 26.19 -11.48 3.32
C PRO A 302 26.27 -10.28 4.28
N THR A 303 26.79 -9.16 3.77
CA THR A 303 27.01 -7.92 4.54
C THR A 303 26.68 -6.67 3.73
N TYR A 304 26.61 -5.54 4.43
CA TYR A 304 26.60 -4.20 3.86
C TYR A 304 27.85 -3.46 4.35
N GLN A 305 28.70 -3.04 3.41
CA GLN A 305 29.96 -2.29 3.67
C GLN A 305 29.86 -0.85 3.17
N LYS A 306 28.90 -0.57 2.30
CA LYS A 306 28.63 0.76 1.73
C LYS A 306 27.25 1.23 2.16
N ALA A 307 26.93 2.48 1.84
CA ALA A 307 25.61 3.03 2.06
C ALA A 307 24.52 2.14 1.42
N PHE A 308 23.46 1.88 2.17
CA PHE A 308 22.32 1.06 1.75
C PHE A 308 21.03 1.61 2.34
N THR A 309 19.90 1.19 1.79
CA THR A 309 18.57 1.66 2.23
C THR A 309 17.69 0.47 2.59
N ILE A 310 17.12 0.51 3.79
CA ILE A 310 16.03 -0.38 4.19
C ILE A 310 14.74 0.41 4.09
N THR A 311 13.69 -0.18 3.50
CA THR A 311 12.36 0.39 3.49
C THR A 311 11.38 -0.55 4.18
N GLN A 312 10.44 0.01 4.93
CA GLN A 312 9.39 -0.76 5.57
C GLN A 312 8.05 -0.07 5.37
N ASP A 313 7.13 -0.74 4.68
CA ASP A 313 5.79 -0.21 4.53
C ASP A 313 5.03 -0.29 5.85
N VAL A 314 4.24 0.73 6.09
CA VAL A 314 3.29 0.83 7.19
C VAL A 314 1.94 1.30 6.65
N MET A 315 0.87 0.93 7.31
CA MET A 315 -0.49 1.29 6.93
C MET A 315 -1.21 1.85 8.15
N LEU A 316 -1.78 3.03 8.00
CA LEU A 316 -2.73 3.55 8.98
C LEU A 316 -4.07 2.85 8.76
N ASP A 317 -4.58 2.18 9.80
CA ASP A 317 -5.85 1.46 9.71
C ASP A 317 -7.00 2.38 9.29
N GLY A 318 -7.81 1.91 8.34
CA GLY A 318 -8.93 2.65 7.77
C GLY A 318 -10.29 2.35 8.40
N GLN A 319 -10.37 1.50 9.42
CA GLN A 319 -11.64 1.12 10.03
C GLN A 319 -12.35 2.30 10.70
N ALA A 320 -13.68 2.20 10.83
CA ALA A 320 -14.50 3.27 11.41
C ALA A 320 -14.07 3.63 12.85
N SER A 321 -13.69 2.62 13.65
CA SER A 321 -13.19 2.80 15.02
C SER A 321 -11.90 3.63 15.05
N THR A 322 -10.94 3.31 14.21
CA THR A 322 -9.67 4.06 14.09
C THR A 322 -9.92 5.50 13.65
N ARG A 323 -10.79 5.71 12.64
CA ARG A 323 -11.16 7.05 12.19
C ARG A 323 -11.79 7.89 13.30
N ALA A 324 -12.69 7.30 14.10
CA ALA A 324 -13.32 7.96 15.23
C ALA A 324 -12.28 8.31 16.33
N ALA A 325 -11.38 7.39 16.65
CA ALA A 325 -10.35 7.59 17.65
C ALA A 325 -9.34 8.69 17.25
N LEU A 326 -9.03 8.81 15.97
CA LEU A 326 -8.06 9.77 15.43
C LEU A 326 -8.71 11.10 14.97
N ALA A 327 -10.03 11.24 15.00
CA ALA A 327 -10.75 12.37 14.39
C ALA A 327 -10.35 13.75 14.94
N LYS A 328 -9.86 13.84 16.18
CA LYS A 328 -9.42 15.07 16.83
C LYS A 328 -7.90 15.26 16.83
N GLN A 329 -7.15 14.28 16.30
CA GLN A 329 -5.69 14.36 16.26
C GLN A 329 -5.24 14.97 14.93
N THR A 330 -4.25 15.83 14.99
CA THR A 330 -3.64 16.48 13.80
C THR A 330 -2.35 15.80 13.37
N SER A 331 -1.77 14.95 14.22
CA SER A 331 -0.56 14.18 13.93
C SER A 331 -0.52 12.91 14.78
N MET A 332 0.35 11.98 14.39
CA MET A 332 0.71 10.82 15.20
C MET A 332 2.19 10.53 15.08
N THR A 333 2.74 9.92 16.13
CA THR A 333 4.14 9.45 16.15
C THR A 333 4.18 7.92 16.10
N ILE A 334 4.97 7.40 15.18
CA ILE A 334 5.23 5.98 15.00
C ILE A 334 6.61 5.70 15.59
N GLY A 335 6.67 4.80 16.57
CA GLY A 335 7.93 4.36 17.17
C GLY A 335 8.56 3.22 16.39
N GLY A 336 9.89 3.13 16.44
CA GLY A 336 10.64 2.03 15.84
C GLY A 336 12.03 1.92 16.42
N ALA A 337 12.81 0.99 15.89
CA ALA A 337 14.20 0.82 16.23
C ALA A 337 14.99 0.26 15.04
N LEU A 338 16.25 0.66 14.93
CA LEU A 338 17.25 0.00 14.08
C LEU A 338 18.19 -0.77 14.99
N THR A 339 18.22 -2.08 14.87
CA THR A 339 19.16 -2.95 15.60
C THR A 339 20.22 -3.47 14.63
N TYR A 340 21.48 -3.46 15.03
CA TYR A 340 22.57 -3.95 14.21
C TYR A 340 23.74 -4.43 15.07
N GLN A 341 24.58 -5.28 14.51
CA GLN A 341 25.91 -5.59 15.00
C GLN A 341 26.93 -5.13 13.94
N ALA A 342 27.86 -4.30 14.34
CA ALA A 342 28.94 -3.84 13.50
C ALA A 342 30.22 -4.71 13.73
N CYS A 343 30.96 -4.94 12.67
CA CYS A 343 32.25 -5.62 12.72
C CYS A 343 33.25 -4.87 11.83
N ASP A 344 34.51 -4.98 12.21
CA ASP A 344 35.66 -4.63 11.36
C ASP A 344 36.41 -5.91 10.93
N ASP A 345 37.60 -5.78 10.40
CA ASP A 345 38.42 -6.93 9.98
C ASP A 345 38.99 -7.77 11.13
N ARG A 346 38.84 -7.33 12.38
CA ARG A 346 39.47 -7.93 13.56
C ARG A 346 38.46 -8.45 14.57
N LEU A 347 37.37 -7.70 14.79
CA LEU A 347 36.41 -8.04 15.84
C LEU A 347 34.98 -7.57 15.47
N CYS A 348 34.02 -8.20 16.11
CA CYS A 348 32.65 -7.76 16.11
C CYS A 348 32.35 -7.04 17.42
N TYR A 349 31.67 -5.90 17.30
CA TYR A 349 31.24 -5.07 18.43
C TYR A 349 29.92 -5.59 19.01
N ASP A 350 29.59 -5.13 20.20
CA ASP A 350 28.28 -5.42 20.79
C ASP A 350 27.16 -4.92 19.92
N GLN A 351 26.04 -5.64 20.00
CA GLN A 351 24.80 -5.25 19.31
C GLN A 351 24.32 -3.89 19.82
N VAL A 352 23.97 -3.01 18.87
CA VAL A 352 23.43 -1.68 19.15
C VAL A 352 21.95 -1.62 18.72
N THR A 353 21.11 -0.99 19.53
CA THR A 353 19.72 -0.68 19.20
C THR A 353 19.54 0.84 19.25
N LEU A 354 19.24 1.45 18.09
CA LEU A 354 18.96 2.88 17.97
C LEU A 354 17.45 3.08 17.99
N PRO A 355 16.91 3.81 18.99
CA PRO A 355 15.50 4.17 18.96
C PRO A 355 15.21 5.15 17.82
N LEU A 356 14.13 4.91 17.11
CA LEU A 356 13.66 5.74 15.98
C LEU A 356 12.22 6.17 16.21
N SER A 357 11.86 7.33 15.67
CA SER A 357 10.48 7.80 15.69
C SER A 357 10.19 8.67 14.47
N TRP A 358 8.94 8.59 13.99
CA TRP A 358 8.47 9.34 12.82
C TRP A 358 7.13 9.97 13.14
N THR A 359 7.05 11.30 13.07
CA THR A 359 5.81 12.04 13.23
C THR A 359 5.24 12.37 11.87
N VAL A 360 3.98 11.99 11.64
CA VAL A 360 3.23 12.28 10.42
C VAL A 360 1.95 13.06 10.76
N GLY A 361 1.61 14.04 9.94
CA GLY A 361 0.34 14.75 10.03
C GLY A 361 -0.83 13.82 9.69
N LEU A 362 -1.98 14.05 10.29
CA LEU A 362 -3.21 13.31 10.01
C LEU A 362 -4.19 14.18 9.21
N LYS A 363 -4.70 13.61 8.11
CA LYS A 363 -5.75 14.22 7.28
C LYS A 363 -7.03 13.41 7.42
N PRO A 364 -8.21 14.06 7.45
CA PRO A 364 -9.47 13.35 7.40
C PRO A 364 -9.66 12.68 6.03
N ILE A 365 -10.46 11.62 5.98
CA ILE A 365 -10.95 11.09 4.70
C ILE A 365 -12.09 11.98 4.17
N VAL A 366 -12.25 12.03 2.84
CA VAL A 366 -13.28 12.83 2.17
C VAL A 366 -14.62 12.12 2.24
N THR A 367 -15.49 12.54 3.14
CA THR A 367 -16.85 11.98 3.30
C THR A 367 -17.92 12.79 2.60
N GLN A 368 -17.65 14.05 2.24
CA GLN A 368 -18.60 14.93 1.56
C GLN A 368 -19.13 14.27 0.29
N ALA A 369 -20.44 14.29 0.09
CA ALA A 369 -21.08 13.76 -1.11
C ALA A 369 -20.64 14.58 -2.36
N THR A 370 -20.51 13.89 -3.48
CA THR A 370 -20.39 14.55 -4.78
C THR A 370 -21.79 14.99 -5.20
N VAL A 371 -21.96 16.27 -5.50
CA VAL A 371 -23.23 16.83 -5.91
C VAL A 371 -23.19 17.04 -7.44
N PRO A 372 -23.87 16.18 -8.23
CA PRO A 372 -24.08 16.47 -9.65
C PRO A 372 -24.84 17.78 -9.83
N PRO A 373 -24.64 18.51 -10.94
CA PRO A 373 -25.47 19.66 -11.24
C PRO A 373 -26.93 19.21 -11.31
N ALA A 374 -27.86 20.05 -10.82
CA ALA A 374 -29.29 19.82 -10.99
C ALA A 374 -29.54 19.64 -12.50
N THR A 375 -30.16 18.51 -12.88
CA THR A 375 -30.66 18.31 -14.24
C THR A 375 -31.87 19.26 -14.39
N ASN A 376 -31.70 20.33 -15.18
CA ASN A 376 -32.80 21.18 -15.60
C ASN A 376 -33.73 20.39 -16.52
#